data_3d26c2c7c94915937d1dcba2484318c9
#
_entry.id   3d26c2c7c94915937d1dcba2484318c9
#
_cell.length_a   1.000
_cell.length_b   1.000
_cell.length_c   1.000
_cell.angle_alpha   90.00
_cell.angle_beta   90.00
_cell.angle_gamma   90.00
#
_symmetry.space_group_name_H-M   'P 1'
#
loop_
_entity.id
_entity.type
_entity.pdbx_description
1 polymer ?
#
loop_
_entity_poly.entity_id
_entity_poly.type
_entity_poly.pdbx_seq_one_letter_code
_entity_poly.pdbx_strand_id
1 'polypeptide(L)'
;MREPETGPFLRRMKTSDLRAVMDIDARSLPKPWSEGIWRSELESPFALYLVLEEGDEIVGQIGVRNVLDELHVTNVAVHPEHRRRGHARVLIQAALSAYPDAGLVHLEVRPTNTAAVTLYRSLGFRETGRRPRYYGDEDALLMTLDLLAGRP
;
A
#
# COMPACT_ATOMS: atom_id res chain seq x y z
N MET A 1 -2.25 -17.04 -32.53
CA MET A 1 -2.09 -15.70 -31.97
C MET A 1 -2.47 -15.77 -30.50
N ARG A 2 -1.58 -15.29 -29.66
CA ARG A 2 -1.81 -15.31 -28.23
C ARG A 2 -2.82 -14.23 -27.86
N GLU A 3 -3.87 -14.60 -27.15
CA GLU A 3 -4.75 -13.60 -26.55
C GLU A 3 -3.98 -12.80 -25.52
N PRO A 4 -4.20 -11.47 -25.43
CA PRO A 4 -3.56 -10.69 -24.39
C PRO A 4 -4.00 -11.23 -23.02
N GLU A 5 -3.04 -11.42 -22.14
CA GLU A 5 -3.34 -11.80 -20.78
C GLU A 5 -4.15 -10.66 -20.12
N THR A 6 -5.29 -11.02 -19.55
CA THR A 6 -6.19 -10.07 -18.92
C THR A 6 -6.09 -10.06 -17.41
N GLY A 7 -5.24 -10.92 -16.84
CA GLY A 7 -5.01 -10.99 -15.41
C GLY A 7 -4.31 -9.75 -14.87
N PRO A 8 -4.39 -9.50 -13.56
CA PRO A 8 -3.72 -8.35 -12.96
C PRO A 8 -2.21 -8.50 -13.01
N PHE A 9 -1.53 -7.40 -13.34
CA PHE A 9 -0.07 -7.32 -13.41
C PHE A 9 0.47 -6.30 -12.44
N LEU A 10 1.46 -6.70 -11.66
CA LEU A 10 2.22 -5.79 -10.81
C LEU A 10 3.42 -5.26 -11.56
N ARG A 11 3.65 -3.98 -11.44
CA ARG A 11 4.86 -3.33 -11.97
C ARG A 11 5.19 -2.08 -11.19
N ARG A 12 6.38 -1.55 -11.38
CA ARG A 12 6.77 -0.28 -10.76
C ARG A 12 5.94 0.86 -11.33
N MET A 13 5.57 1.77 -10.43
CA MET A 13 4.85 2.99 -10.81
C MET A 13 5.78 3.93 -11.58
N LYS A 14 5.23 4.56 -12.63
CA LYS A 14 5.92 5.59 -13.43
C LYS A 14 5.20 6.92 -13.24
N THR A 15 5.88 8.00 -13.59
CA THR A 15 5.23 9.33 -13.56
C THR A 15 3.99 9.39 -14.45
N SER A 16 3.98 8.65 -15.55
CA SER A 16 2.82 8.58 -16.44
C SER A 16 1.59 7.92 -15.80
N ASP A 17 1.77 7.20 -14.69
CA ASP A 17 0.68 6.56 -13.95
C ASP A 17 0.00 7.50 -12.96
N LEU A 18 0.62 8.65 -12.65
CA LEU A 18 0.17 9.50 -11.55
C LEU A 18 -1.25 10.00 -11.68
N ARG A 19 -1.71 10.28 -12.90
CA ARG A 19 -3.08 10.73 -13.10
C ARG A 19 -4.08 9.68 -12.62
N ALA A 20 -3.88 8.43 -13.02
CA ALA A 20 -4.74 7.32 -12.62
C ALA A 20 -4.62 7.03 -11.12
N VAL A 21 -3.39 7.05 -10.59
CA VAL A 21 -3.14 6.81 -9.16
C VAL A 21 -3.80 7.89 -8.31
N MET A 22 -3.65 9.15 -8.67
CA MET A 22 -4.26 10.27 -7.94
C MET A 22 -5.78 10.23 -8.00
N ASP A 23 -6.36 9.75 -9.09
CA ASP A 23 -7.81 9.56 -9.20
C ASP A 23 -8.30 8.49 -8.22
N ILE A 24 -7.58 7.38 -8.11
CA ILE A 24 -7.89 6.32 -7.14
C ILE A 24 -7.79 6.87 -5.72
N ASP A 25 -6.71 7.59 -5.41
CA ASP A 25 -6.48 8.14 -4.08
C ASP A 25 -7.56 9.15 -3.70
N ALA A 26 -7.98 10.01 -4.62
CA ALA A 26 -9.03 10.98 -4.39
C ALA A 26 -10.36 10.33 -3.99
N ARG A 27 -10.62 9.13 -4.50
CA ARG A 27 -11.82 8.36 -4.19
C ARG A 27 -11.70 7.48 -2.95
N SER A 28 -10.49 7.29 -2.44
CA SER A 28 -10.20 6.27 -1.43
C SER A 28 -9.62 6.83 -0.14
N LEU A 29 -8.93 7.96 -0.20
CA LEU A 29 -8.17 8.50 0.91
C LEU A 29 -8.70 9.89 1.30
N PRO A 30 -8.74 10.19 2.60
CA PRO A 30 -9.27 11.49 3.07
C PRO A 30 -8.35 12.66 2.74
N LYS A 31 -7.03 12.42 2.65
CA LYS A 31 -6.03 13.45 2.37
C LYS A 31 -5.03 12.93 1.35
N PRO A 32 -5.44 12.84 0.07
CA PRO A 32 -4.53 12.33 -0.95
C PRO A 32 -3.36 13.28 -1.18
N TRP A 33 -2.24 12.70 -1.58
CA TRP A 33 -1.03 13.48 -1.88
C TRP A 33 -1.21 14.33 -3.14
N SER A 34 -0.57 15.51 -3.15
CA SER A 34 -0.46 16.33 -4.34
C SER A 34 0.47 15.69 -5.36
N GLU A 35 0.39 16.15 -6.62
CA GLU A 35 1.29 15.67 -7.66
C GLU A 35 2.76 15.93 -7.30
N GLY A 36 3.06 17.08 -6.69
CA GLY A 36 4.42 17.41 -6.25
C GLY A 36 4.97 16.41 -5.26
N ILE A 37 4.16 16.00 -4.28
CA ILE A 37 4.55 14.98 -3.31
C ILE A 37 4.79 13.65 -4.02
N TRP A 38 3.90 13.24 -4.91
CA TRP A 38 4.05 12.01 -5.67
C TRP A 38 5.34 11.99 -6.50
N ARG A 39 5.64 13.07 -7.19
CA ARG A 39 6.86 13.17 -7.99
C ARG A 39 8.11 13.06 -7.14
N SER A 40 8.11 13.73 -5.99
CA SER A 40 9.22 13.66 -5.03
C SER A 40 9.40 12.24 -4.50
N GLU A 41 8.31 11.57 -4.14
CA GLU A 41 8.37 10.21 -3.62
C GLU A 41 8.86 9.20 -4.66
N LEU A 42 8.47 9.34 -5.93
CA LEU A 42 8.95 8.45 -6.99
C LEU A 42 10.45 8.58 -7.24
N GLU A 43 11.06 9.69 -6.90
CA GLU A 43 12.50 9.93 -7.02
C GLU A 43 13.28 9.42 -5.81
N SER A 44 12.61 9.11 -4.71
CA SER A 44 13.29 8.69 -3.47
C SER A 44 13.92 7.31 -3.62
N PRO A 45 15.24 7.17 -3.31
CA PRO A 45 15.88 5.86 -3.32
C PRO A 45 15.45 4.95 -2.18
N PHE A 46 14.75 5.49 -1.18
CA PHE A 46 14.27 4.74 -0.01
C PHE A 46 12.83 4.25 -0.15
N ALA A 47 12.18 4.56 -1.26
CA ALA A 47 10.78 4.24 -1.48
C ALA A 47 10.61 3.32 -2.69
N LEU A 48 9.60 2.46 -2.60
CA LEU A 48 9.16 1.62 -3.71
C LEU A 48 7.67 1.86 -3.91
N TYR A 49 7.28 2.15 -5.13
CA TYR A 49 5.87 2.32 -5.52
C TYR A 49 5.51 1.33 -6.61
N LEU A 50 4.44 0.59 -6.38
CA LEU A 50 3.94 -0.42 -7.30
C LEU A 50 2.51 -0.09 -7.71
N VAL A 51 2.16 -0.41 -8.93
CA VAL A 51 0.78 -0.37 -9.41
C VAL A 51 0.33 -1.77 -9.80
N LEU A 52 -0.96 -2.01 -9.62
CA LEU A 52 -1.62 -3.21 -10.10
C LEU A 52 -2.47 -2.81 -11.29
N GLU A 53 -2.20 -3.42 -12.43
CA GLU A 53 -2.85 -3.13 -13.70
C GLU A 53 -3.70 -4.32 -14.11
N GLU A 54 -4.95 -4.05 -14.49
CA GLU A 54 -5.85 -5.08 -14.98
C GLU A 54 -6.41 -4.61 -16.33
N GLY A 55 -6.10 -5.34 -17.40
CA GLY A 55 -6.31 -4.84 -18.75
C GLY A 55 -5.42 -3.62 -18.97
N ASP A 56 -6.01 -2.52 -19.44
CA ASP A 56 -5.30 -1.25 -19.63
C ASP A 56 -5.55 -0.27 -18.49
N GLU A 57 -6.12 -0.74 -17.39
CA GLU A 57 -6.53 0.11 -16.28
C GLU A 57 -5.71 -0.17 -15.02
N ILE A 58 -5.27 0.91 -14.34
CA ILE A 58 -4.66 0.78 -13.03
C ILE A 58 -5.78 0.66 -12.01
N VAL A 59 -5.78 -0.44 -11.24
CA VAL A 59 -6.82 -0.75 -10.28
C VAL A 59 -6.39 -0.60 -8.83
N GLY A 60 -5.09 -0.44 -8.59
CA GLY A 60 -4.57 -0.26 -7.23
C GLY A 60 -3.12 0.16 -7.23
N GLN A 61 -2.67 0.62 -6.06
CA GLN A 61 -1.28 1.02 -5.86
C GLN A 61 -0.85 0.82 -4.42
N ILE A 62 0.45 0.67 -4.21
CA ILE A 62 1.06 0.62 -2.89
C ILE A 62 2.40 1.34 -2.91
N GLY A 63 2.69 2.04 -1.81
CA GLY A 63 4.00 2.62 -1.55
C GLY A 63 4.55 2.14 -0.22
N VAL A 64 5.84 1.85 -0.20
CA VAL A 64 6.56 1.53 1.03
C VAL A 64 7.88 2.28 1.07
N ARG A 65 8.34 2.63 2.28
CA ARG A 65 9.68 3.15 2.54
C ARG A 65 10.47 2.13 3.32
N ASN A 66 11.72 1.96 2.93
CA ASN A 66 12.65 1.10 3.64
C ASN A 66 13.71 1.95 4.34
N VAL A 67 13.73 1.88 5.67
CA VAL A 67 14.73 2.60 6.48
C VAL A 67 15.30 1.60 7.49
N LEU A 68 16.59 1.31 7.40
CA LEU A 68 17.30 0.44 8.34
C LEU A 68 16.58 -0.91 8.58
N ASP A 69 16.22 -1.58 7.51
CA ASP A 69 15.55 -2.90 7.55
C ASP A 69 14.13 -2.88 8.13
N GLU A 70 13.56 -1.71 8.31
CA GLU A 70 12.15 -1.57 8.65
C GLU A 70 11.41 -0.96 7.47
N LEU A 71 10.24 -1.54 7.16
CA LEU A 71 9.36 -1.04 6.12
C LEU A 71 8.23 -0.23 6.75
N HIS A 72 7.87 0.84 6.08
CA HIS A 72 6.68 1.61 6.41
C HIS A 72 5.78 1.66 5.18
N VAL A 73 4.58 1.11 5.28
CA VAL A 73 3.58 1.23 4.22
C VAL A 73 3.02 2.65 4.29
N THR A 74 3.37 3.47 3.31
CA THR A 74 3.03 4.88 3.31
C THR A 74 1.71 5.18 2.63
N ASN A 75 1.32 4.31 1.69
CA ASN A 75 0.12 4.52 0.89
C ASN A 75 -0.32 3.18 0.30
N VAL A 76 -1.60 2.88 0.37
CA VAL A 76 -2.19 1.74 -0.32
C VAL A 76 -3.64 2.06 -0.63
N ALA A 77 -4.04 1.86 -1.88
CA ALA A 77 -5.42 2.10 -2.29
C ALA A 77 -5.79 1.18 -3.45
N VAL A 78 -7.05 0.77 -3.47
CA VAL A 78 -7.65 -0.01 -4.54
C VAL A 78 -8.85 0.76 -5.07
N HIS A 79 -8.97 0.83 -6.39
CA HIS A 79 -10.08 1.50 -7.06
C HIS A 79 -11.41 0.96 -6.50
N PRO A 80 -12.36 1.83 -6.14
CA PRO A 80 -13.61 1.40 -5.49
C PRO A 80 -14.38 0.32 -6.26
N GLU A 81 -14.34 0.35 -7.60
CA GLU A 81 -15.04 -0.62 -8.44
C GLU A 81 -14.33 -1.97 -8.53
N HIS A 82 -13.11 -2.07 -8.02
CA HIS A 82 -12.28 -3.27 -8.08
C HIS A 82 -11.99 -3.86 -6.70
N ARG A 83 -12.70 -3.43 -5.67
CA ARG A 83 -12.55 -3.94 -4.31
C ARG A 83 -13.16 -5.33 -4.16
N ARG A 84 -12.82 -6.02 -3.05
CA ARG A 84 -13.27 -7.37 -2.72
C ARG A 84 -12.78 -8.46 -3.67
N ARG A 85 -11.66 -8.19 -4.36
CA ARG A 85 -11.03 -9.14 -5.29
C ARG A 85 -9.64 -9.58 -4.81
N GLY A 86 -9.26 -9.21 -3.58
CA GLY A 86 -7.95 -9.56 -3.02
C GLY A 86 -6.80 -8.70 -3.52
N HIS A 87 -7.05 -7.58 -4.19
CA HIS A 87 -5.99 -6.73 -4.76
C HIS A 87 -5.10 -6.09 -3.70
N ALA A 88 -5.67 -5.64 -2.59
CA ALA A 88 -4.87 -5.05 -1.51
C ALA A 88 -3.89 -6.07 -0.92
N ARG A 89 -4.33 -7.31 -0.75
CA ARG A 89 -3.47 -8.40 -0.27
C ARG A 89 -2.32 -8.65 -1.25
N VAL A 90 -2.62 -8.71 -2.54
CA VAL A 90 -1.60 -8.92 -3.59
C VAL A 90 -0.57 -7.79 -3.55
N LEU A 91 -1.01 -6.54 -3.45
CA LEU A 91 -0.13 -5.37 -3.38
C LEU A 91 0.78 -5.44 -2.16
N ILE A 92 0.22 -5.73 -0.99
CA ILE A 92 1.01 -5.80 0.25
C ILE A 92 2.04 -6.93 0.16
N GLN A 93 1.62 -8.11 -0.26
CA GLN A 93 2.52 -9.25 -0.39
C GLN A 93 3.66 -8.99 -1.38
N ALA A 94 3.36 -8.33 -2.49
CA ALA A 94 4.38 -7.97 -3.48
C ALA A 94 5.38 -6.97 -2.91
N ALA A 95 4.92 -5.97 -2.17
CA ALA A 95 5.79 -4.99 -1.54
C ALA A 95 6.72 -5.65 -0.51
N LEU A 96 6.18 -6.55 0.31
CA LEU A 96 6.99 -7.29 1.30
C LEU A 96 8.01 -8.19 0.62
N SER A 97 7.64 -8.83 -0.49
CA SER A 97 8.56 -9.72 -1.23
C SER A 97 9.73 -8.96 -1.84
N ALA A 98 9.59 -7.67 -2.07
CA ALA A 98 10.66 -6.84 -2.61
C ALA A 98 11.77 -6.57 -1.59
N TYR A 99 11.50 -6.81 -0.30
CA TYR A 99 12.46 -6.57 0.80
C TYR A 99 12.58 -7.81 1.69
N PRO A 100 13.23 -8.88 1.19
CA PRO A 100 13.28 -10.15 1.93
C PRO A 100 14.04 -10.08 3.24
N ASP A 101 14.88 -9.06 3.43
CA ASP A 101 15.66 -8.88 4.65
C ASP A 101 14.99 -7.94 5.66
N ALA A 102 13.81 -7.43 5.37
CA ALA A 102 13.10 -6.55 6.29
C ALA A 102 12.68 -7.32 7.55
N GLY A 103 12.83 -6.67 8.70
CA GLY A 103 12.47 -7.26 9.99
C GLY A 103 11.06 -6.89 10.43
N LEU A 104 10.73 -5.60 10.39
CA LEU A 104 9.44 -5.09 10.83
C LEU A 104 8.77 -4.30 9.70
N VAL A 105 7.45 -4.37 9.66
CA VAL A 105 6.63 -3.59 8.73
C VAL A 105 5.59 -2.83 9.53
N HIS A 106 5.54 -1.52 9.34
CA HIS A 106 4.63 -0.63 10.07
C HIS A 106 3.64 0.03 9.12
N LEU A 107 2.45 0.28 9.61
CA LEU A 107 1.44 1.08 8.90
C LEU A 107 0.53 1.80 9.89
N GLU A 108 -0.14 2.84 9.39
CA GLU A 108 -1.22 3.52 10.09
C GLU A 108 -2.52 3.25 9.33
N VAL A 109 -3.61 3.06 10.08
CA VAL A 109 -4.93 2.83 9.50
C VAL A 109 -6.00 3.45 10.39
N ARG A 110 -7.09 3.92 9.79
CA ARG A 110 -8.25 4.38 10.56
C ARG A 110 -8.88 3.19 11.28
N PRO A 111 -9.14 3.28 12.59
CA PRO A 111 -9.82 2.18 13.31
C PRO A 111 -11.17 1.83 12.72
N THR A 112 -11.85 2.81 12.11
CA THR A 112 -13.17 2.60 11.48
C THR A 112 -13.09 1.92 10.12
N ASN A 113 -11.90 1.82 9.53
CA ASN A 113 -11.69 1.07 8.29
C ASN A 113 -11.57 -0.41 8.62
N THR A 114 -12.70 -1.03 8.96
CA THR A 114 -12.74 -2.42 9.43
C THR A 114 -12.24 -3.42 8.38
N ALA A 115 -12.51 -3.17 7.11
CA ALA A 115 -12.03 -4.04 6.04
C ALA A 115 -10.50 -4.08 5.98
N ALA A 116 -9.85 -2.91 6.07
CA ALA A 116 -8.39 -2.83 6.06
C ALA A 116 -7.79 -3.44 7.32
N VAL A 117 -8.33 -3.13 8.49
CA VAL A 117 -7.84 -3.69 9.76
C VAL A 117 -7.93 -5.22 9.74
N THR A 118 -9.05 -5.76 9.27
CA THR A 118 -9.25 -7.21 9.15
C THR A 118 -8.21 -7.83 8.21
N LEU A 119 -7.97 -7.19 7.07
CA LEU A 119 -6.97 -7.65 6.11
C LEU A 119 -5.58 -7.68 6.74
N TYR A 120 -5.17 -6.59 7.39
CA TYR A 120 -3.84 -6.50 7.99
C TYR A 120 -3.67 -7.53 9.10
N ARG A 121 -4.67 -7.73 9.95
CA ARG A 121 -4.63 -8.80 10.97
C ARG A 121 -4.50 -10.17 10.35
N SER A 122 -5.20 -10.43 9.25
CA SER A 122 -5.10 -11.72 8.54
C SER A 122 -3.70 -11.97 7.97
N LEU A 123 -2.93 -10.91 7.71
CA LEU A 123 -1.55 -11.01 7.24
C LEU A 123 -0.53 -11.10 8.37
N GLY A 124 -0.97 -11.01 9.62
CA GLY A 124 -0.12 -11.11 10.80
C GLY A 124 0.24 -9.79 11.46
N PHE A 125 -0.28 -8.67 10.98
CA PHE A 125 -0.10 -7.38 11.64
C PHE A 125 -0.83 -7.37 12.98
N ARG A 126 -0.22 -6.73 13.98
CA ARG A 126 -0.81 -6.55 15.32
C ARG A 126 -0.85 -5.08 15.67
N GLU A 127 -1.83 -4.68 16.46
CA GLU A 127 -1.90 -3.33 17.00
C GLU A 127 -0.72 -3.10 17.95
N THR A 128 0.04 -2.03 17.70
CA THR A 128 1.19 -1.65 18.53
C THR A 128 1.06 -0.27 19.15
N GLY A 129 0.04 0.49 18.79
CA GLY A 129 -0.18 1.81 19.38
C GLY A 129 -1.23 2.59 18.63
N ARG A 130 -1.35 3.85 19.02
CA ARG A 130 -2.24 4.82 18.38
C ARG A 130 -1.57 6.17 18.31
N ARG A 131 -1.85 6.90 17.22
CA ARG A 131 -1.49 8.32 17.10
C ARG A 131 -2.76 9.16 17.19
N PRO A 132 -2.93 9.95 18.27
CA PRO A 132 -4.12 10.79 18.42
C PRO A 132 -4.26 11.77 17.26
N ARG A 133 -5.48 11.88 16.74
CA ARG A 133 -5.87 12.85 15.71
C ARG A 133 -4.95 12.86 14.48
N TYR A 134 -4.35 11.73 14.15
CA TYR A 134 -3.47 11.60 12.98
C TYR A 134 -4.18 12.04 11.69
N TYR A 135 -5.45 11.69 11.56
CA TYR A 135 -6.27 12.06 10.41
C TYR A 135 -7.08 13.35 10.63
N GLY A 136 -6.86 14.04 11.75
CA GLY A 136 -7.61 15.25 12.12
C GLY A 136 -8.89 14.94 12.89
N ASP A 137 -9.77 14.14 12.31
CA ASP A 137 -11.06 13.75 12.87
C ASP A 137 -11.00 12.42 13.63
N GLU A 138 -9.96 11.62 13.41
CA GLU A 138 -9.83 10.29 13.98
C GLU A 138 -8.37 9.97 14.28
N ASP A 139 -8.14 9.14 15.29
CA ASP A 139 -6.81 8.62 15.59
C ASP A 139 -6.36 7.64 14.50
N ALA A 140 -5.05 7.44 14.38
CA ALA A 140 -4.51 6.32 13.62
C ALA A 140 -4.27 5.15 14.54
N LEU A 141 -4.67 3.96 14.09
CA LEU A 141 -4.26 2.72 14.69
C LEU A 141 -2.90 2.37 14.08
N LEU A 142 -1.89 2.15 14.93
CA LEU A 142 -0.57 1.69 14.49
C LEU A 142 -0.56 0.17 14.49
N MET A 143 -0.16 -0.42 13.36
CA MET A 143 -0.05 -1.87 13.23
C MET A 143 1.34 -2.25 12.76
N THR A 144 1.84 -3.36 13.27
CA THR A 144 3.18 -3.84 12.95
C THR A 144 3.16 -5.33 12.65
N LEU A 145 3.88 -5.71 11.60
CA LEU A 145 4.14 -7.10 11.25
C LEU A 145 5.60 -7.40 11.55
N ASP A 146 5.85 -8.44 12.33
CA ASP A 146 7.19 -8.93 12.63
C ASP A 146 7.52 -10.09 11.69
N LEU A 147 8.34 -9.80 10.68
CA LEU A 147 8.74 -10.80 9.68
C LEU A 147 9.78 -11.77 10.21
N LEU A 148 10.40 -11.47 11.35
CA LEU A 148 11.40 -12.34 11.96
C LEU A 148 10.77 -13.30 12.99
N ALA A 149 9.53 -13.03 13.40
CA ALA A 149 8.84 -13.89 14.35
C ALA A 149 8.68 -15.31 13.77
N GLY A 150 9.10 -16.32 14.52
CA GLY A 150 9.01 -17.70 14.08
C GLY A 150 10.14 -18.17 13.18
N ARG A 151 11.11 -17.33 12.85
CA ARG A 151 12.32 -17.77 12.14
C ARG A 151 13.29 -18.39 13.11
N PRO A 152 13.93 -19.53 12.75
CA PRO A 152 14.96 -20.14 13.57
C PRO A 152 16.21 -19.29 13.72
#